data_b860a150bf8c7f9f84d24412c251dcd5
#
_entry.id   b860a150bf8c7f9f84d24412c251dcd5
#
_cell.length_a   1.000
_cell.length_b   1.000
_cell.length_c   1.000
_cell.angle_alpha   90.00
_cell.angle_beta   90.00
_cell.angle_gamma   90.00
#
_symmetry.space_group_name_H-M   'P 1'
#
loop_
_entity.id
_entity.type
_entity.pdbx_description
1 polymer ?
#
loop_
_entity_poly.entity_id
_entity_poly.type
_entity_poly.pdbx_seq_one_letter_code
_entity_poly.pdbx_strand_id
1 'polypeptide(L)'
;MVPFLACMALVASVYHLPPRVLPSIQAVEGGSVGSISHNTDGSDDFGVMQVNAVWLEPLARVARLPVPEVRRRLIADPCFNIAAAGLILRTYLNETHGDLLRAVGNYHSHTPALNADYQSRVLAAARALFRRAG
;
A
#
# COMPACT_ATOMS: atom_id res chain seq x y z
N MET A 1 -7.06 -11.47 11.94
CA MET A 1 -5.76 -10.95 12.44
C MET A 1 -5.09 -10.15 11.34
N VAL A 2 -4.54 -8.99 11.67
CA VAL A 2 -3.79 -8.18 10.71
C VAL A 2 -2.33 -8.65 10.70
N PRO A 3 -1.78 -9.07 9.55
CA PRO A 3 -0.37 -9.48 9.48
C PRO A 3 0.55 -8.26 9.58
N PHE A 4 1.72 -8.46 10.19
CA PHE A 4 2.77 -7.43 10.27
C PHE A 4 2.32 -6.10 10.90
N LEU A 5 1.45 -6.17 11.91
CA LEU A 5 0.86 -4.99 12.53
C LEU A 5 1.92 -4.05 13.10
N ALA A 6 3.00 -4.59 13.67
CA ALA A 6 4.09 -3.77 14.21
C ALA A 6 4.79 -2.95 13.12
N CYS A 7 5.06 -3.53 11.95
CA CYS A 7 5.63 -2.80 10.81
C CYS A 7 4.67 -1.72 10.34
N MET A 8 3.37 -2.02 10.26
CA MET A 8 2.37 -1.06 9.81
C MET A 8 2.25 0.12 10.77
N ALA A 9 2.28 -0.14 12.08
CA ALA A 9 2.22 0.92 13.09
C ALA A 9 3.44 1.84 13.01
N LEU A 10 4.64 1.28 12.85
CA LEU A 10 5.86 2.06 12.71
C LEU A 10 5.83 2.92 11.44
N VAL A 11 5.46 2.34 10.33
CA VAL A 11 5.39 3.04 9.03
C VAL A 11 4.34 4.15 9.06
N ALA A 12 3.18 3.89 9.65
CA ALA A 12 2.14 4.90 9.82
C ALA A 12 2.65 6.09 10.64
N SER A 13 3.42 5.81 11.69
CA SER A 13 4.03 6.86 12.51
C SER A 13 5.05 7.69 11.71
N VAL A 14 5.93 7.02 10.96
CA VAL A 14 6.97 7.68 10.16
C VAL A 14 6.38 8.61 9.10
N TYR A 15 5.34 8.15 8.40
CA TYR A 15 4.74 8.90 7.29
C TYR A 15 3.50 9.69 7.69
N HIS A 16 3.19 9.78 8.98
CA HIS A 16 2.02 10.51 9.51
C HIS A 16 0.71 10.06 8.85
N LEU A 17 0.50 8.76 8.83
CA LEU A 17 -0.72 8.15 8.32
C LEU A 17 -1.62 7.72 9.47
N PRO A 18 -2.95 7.78 9.32
CA PRO A 18 -3.84 7.18 10.30
C PRO A 18 -3.53 5.68 10.46
N PRO A 19 -3.53 5.15 11.70
CA PRO A 19 -3.05 3.77 11.95
C PRO A 19 -3.88 2.68 11.29
N ARG A 20 -5.12 2.96 10.89
CA ARG A 20 -6.00 1.97 10.26
C ARG A 20 -5.83 1.83 8.75
N VAL A 21 -5.10 2.74 8.10
CA VAL A 21 -5.05 2.80 6.63
C VAL A 21 -4.30 1.62 6.04
N LEU A 22 -3.06 1.37 6.47
CA LEU A 22 -2.25 0.28 5.92
C LEU A 22 -2.89 -1.09 6.13
N PRO A 23 -3.40 -1.43 7.33
CA PRO A 23 -4.11 -2.70 7.51
C PRO A 23 -5.33 -2.85 6.60
N SER A 24 -6.07 -1.78 6.38
CA SER A 24 -7.27 -1.82 5.53
C SER A 24 -6.93 -2.02 4.06
N ILE A 25 -5.88 -1.37 3.58
CA ILE A 25 -5.39 -1.58 2.20
C ILE A 25 -4.88 -3.01 2.04
N GLN A 26 -4.10 -3.52 2.99
CA GLN A 26 -3.60 -4.88 2.93
C GLN A 26 -4.74 -5.91 2.86
N ALA A 27 -5.80 -5.69 3.62
CA ALA A 27 -6.97 -6.58 3.58
C ALA A 27 -7.63 -6.60 2.20
N VAL A 28 -7.67 -5.47 1.50
CA VAL A 28 -8.22 -5.40 0.13
C VAL A 28 -7.25 -6.03 -0.87
N GLU A 29 -5.96 -5.72 -0.76
CA GLU A 29 -4.97 -6.23 -1.71
C GLU A 29 -4.73 -7.73 -1.57
N GLY A 30 -4.74 -8.23 -0.34
CA GLY A 30 -4.61 -9.67 -0.09
C GLY A 30 -3.25 -10.25 -0.44
N GLY A 31 -2.22 -9.43 -0.58
CA GLY A 31 -0.88 -9.90 -0.90
C GLY A 31 -0.22 -10.66 0.25
N SER A 32 0.80 -11.43 -0.08
CA SER A 32 1.59 -12.19 0.89
C SER A 32 3.08 -12.05 0.58
N VAL A 33 3.92 -12.44 1.55
CA VAL A 33 5.36 -12.49 1.34
C VAL A 33 5.67 -13.43 0.18
N GLY A 34 6.45 -12.96 -0.78
CA GLY A 34 6.83 -13.74 -1.95
C GLY A 34 5.86 -13.64 -3.13
N SER A 35 4.69 -13.02 -2.96
CA SER A 35 3.70 -12.95 -4.02
C SER A 35 4.08 -11.97 -5.13
N ILE A 36 3.79 -12.36 -6.36
CA ILE A 36 3.87 -11.51 -7.55
C ILE A 36 2.56 -11.72 -8.29
N SER A 37 1.80 -10.64 -8.48
CA SER A 37 0.55 -10.67 -9.23
C SER A 37 0.74 -9.99 -10.57
N HIS A 38 0.30 -10.64 -11.64
CA HIS A 38 0.43 -10.10 -13.00
C HIS A 38 -0.85 -9.39 -13.40
N ASN A 39 -0.73 -8.13 -13.82
CA ASN A 39 -1.86 -7.32 -14.26
C ASN A 39 -2.07 -7.43 -15.77
N THR A 40 -3.28 -7.14 -16.24
CA THR A 40 -3.63 -7.21 -17.65
C THR A 40 -2.87 -6.20 -18.53
N ASP A 41 -2.36 -5.12 -17.93
CA ASP A 41 -1.54 -4.11 -18.61
C ASP A 41 -0.05 -4.51 -18.74
N GLY A 42 0.30 -5.71 -18.25
CA GLY A 42 1.68 -6.22 -18.27
C GLY A 42 2.51 -5.81 -17.06
N SER A 43 2.00 -5.01 -16.15
CA SER A 43 2.72 -4.66 -14.92
C SER A 43 2.53 -5.72 -13.85
N ASP A 44 3.45 -5.74 -12.88
CA ASP A 44 3.40 -6.65 -11.73
C ASP A 44 3.15 -5.88 -10.45
N ASP A 45 2.47 -6.54 -9.50
CA ASP A 45 2.33 -6.09 -8.13
C ASP A 45 3.07 -7.04 -7.20
N PHE A 46 3.79 -6.48 -6.22
CA PHE A 46 4.71 -7.24 -5.38
C PHE A 46 4.29 -7.28 -3.92
N GLY A 47 4.30 -8.47 -3.35
CA GLY A 47 4.31 -8.70 -1.91
C GLY A 47 3.05 -8.32 -1.17
N VAL A 48 3.22 -8.12 0.14
CA VAL A 48 2.13 -7.96 1.12
C VAL A 48 1.13 -6.86 0.76
N MET A 49 1.63 -5.70 0.33
CA MET A 49 0.79 -4.53 0.00
C MET A 49 0.54 -4.39 -1.50
N GLN A 50 0.97 -5.35 -2.31
CA GLN A 50 0.80 -5.33 -3.76
C GLN A 50 1.32 -4.03 -4.40
N VAL A 51 2.56 -3.70 -4.11
CA VAL A 51 3.23 -2.50 -4.64
C VAL A 51 3.52 -2.71 -6.12
N ASN A 52 3.02 -1.81 -6.97
CA ASN A 52 3.15 -1.91 -8.42
C ASN A 52 4.58 -1.60 -8.89
N ALA A 53 4.99 -2.28 -9.95
CA ALA A 53 6.32 -2.13 -10.55
C ALA A 53 6.64 -0.69 -11.00
N VAL A 54 5.65 0.15 -11.22
CA VAL A 54 5.88 1.57 -11.58
C VAL A 54 6.67 2.31 -10.50
N TRP A 55 6.63 1.81 -9.26
CA TRP A 55 7.34 2.41 -8.13
C TRP A 55 8.78 1.94 -7.97
N LEU A 56 9.25 0.98 -8.77
CA LEU A 56 10.62 0.44 -8.64
C LEU A 56 11.69 1.53 -8.72
N GLU A 57 11.66 2.37 -9.74
CA GLU A 57 12.67 3.42 -9.90
C GLU A 57 12.55 4.53 -8.86
N PRO A 58 11.38 5.08 -8.56
CA PRO A 58 11.25 6.04 -7.46
C PRO A 58 11.76 5.50 -6.13
N LEU A 59 11.43 4.25 -5.80
CA LEU A 59 11.88 3.62 -4.56
C LEU A 59 13.40 3.38 -4.56
N ALA A 60 13.97 3.01 -5.69
CA ALA A 60 15.42 2.83 -5.83
C ALA A 60 16.17 4.13 -5.53
N ARG A 61 15.66 5.26 -6.01
CA ARG A 61 16.25 6.57 -5.74
C ARG A 61 16.17 6.93 -4.25
N VAL A 62 15.02 6.74 -3.64
CA VAL A 62 14.82 7.06 -2.21
C VAL A 62 15.66 6.16 -1.32
N ALA A 63 15.67 4.86 -1.58
CA ALA A 63 16.38 3.88 -0.78
C ALA A 63 17.87 3.82 -1.09
N ARG A 64 18.31 4.43 -2.18
CA ARG A 64 19.69 4.37 -2.67
C ARG A 64 20.13 2.92 -2.92
N LEU A 65 19.28 2.18 -3.59
CA LEU A 65 19.50 0.79 -3.94
C LEU A 65 19.31 0.59 -5.44
N PRO A 66 19.98 -0.42 -6.03
CA PRO A 66 19.69 -0.81 -7.40
C PRO A 66 18.25 -1.32 -7.55
N VAL A 67 17.64 -1.07 -8.71
CA VAL A 67 16.27 -1.53 -9.00
C VAL A 67 16.08 -3.04 -8.75
N PRO A 68 16.98 -3.93 -9.18
CA PRO A 68 16.82 -5.36 -8.87
C PRO A 68 16.75 -5.68 -7.38
N GLU A 69 17.49 -4.94 -6.55
CA GLU A 69 17.46 -5.14 -5.10
C GLU A 69 16.15 -4.63 -4.50
N VAL A 70 15.61 -3.51 -4.99
CA VAL A 70 14.29 -3.00 -4.57
C VAL A 70 13.22 -4.05 -4.90
N ARG A 71 13.25 -4.58 -6.13
CA ARG A 71 12.30 -5.62 -6.55
C ARG A 71 12.37 -6.84 -5.62
N ARG A 72 13.58 -7.32 -5.34
CA ARG A 72 13.79 -8.47 -4.45
C ARG A 72 13.19 -8.21 -3.06
N ARG A 73 13.45 -7.04 -2.49
CA ARG A 73 12.94 -6.68 -1.15
C ARG A 73 11.43 -6.48 -1.14
N LEU A 74 10.85 -5.89 -2.17
CA LEU A 74 9.40 -5.76 -2.27
C LEU A 74 8.70 -7.13 -2.24
N ILE A 75 9.33 -8.12 -2.87
CA ILE A 75 8.77 -9.48 -2.93
C ILE A 75 8.97 -10.21 -1.59
N ALA A 76 10.19 -10.17 -1.04
CA ALA A 76 10.60 -11.06 0.04
C ALA A 76 10.57 -10.45 1.44
N ASP A 77 10.67 -9.12 1.57
CA ASP A 77 10.76 -8.43 2.86
C ASP A 77 9.44 -7.69 3.15
N PRO A 78 8.61 -8.19 4.07
CA PRO A 78 7.30 -7.59 4.35
C PRO A 78 7.41 -6.16 4.90
N CYS A 79 8.37 -5.87 5.77
CA CYS A 79 8.49 -4.54 6.35
C CYS A 79 9.00 -3.52 5.33
N PHE A 80 9.88 -3.91 4.42
CA PHE A 80 10.29 -3.05 3.29
C PHE A 80 9.10 -2.76 2.38
N ASN A 81 8.29 -3.77 2.07
CA ASN A 81 7.09 -3.64 1.25
C ASN A 81 6.09 -2.67 1.88
N ILE A 82 5.83 -2.81 3.18
CA ILE A 82 4.93 -1.93 3.93
C ILE A 82 5.47 -0.50 3.98
N ALA A 83 6.77 -0.32 4.17
CA ALA A 83 7.40 1.00 4.14
C ALA A 83 7.23 1.67 2.77
N ALA A 84 7.38 0.91 1.69
CA ALA A 84 7.12 1.40 0.33
C ALA A 84 5.67 1.86 0.17
N ALA A 85 4.71 1.07 0.64
CA ALA A 85 3.29 1.44 0.61
C ALA A 85 3.02 2.72 1.39
N GLY A 86 3.66 2.89 2.55
CA GLY A 86 3.56 4.11 3.35
C GLY A 86 4.06 5.34 2.61
N LEU A 87 5.20 5.24 1.95
CA LEU A 87 5.76 6.31 1.12
C LEU A 87 4.81 6.67 -0.03
N ILE A 88 4.26 5.67 -0.69
CA ILE A 88 3.30 5.85 -1.80
C ILE A 88 2.06 6.61 -1.30
N LEU A 89 1.48 6.18 -0.19
CA LEU A 89 0.32 6.86 0.40
C LEU A 89 0.64 8.29 0.82
N ARG A 90 1.80 8.54 1.42
CA ARG A 90 2.23 9.89 1.75
C ARG A 90 2.33 10.75 0.51
N THR A 91 2.87 10.22 -0.58
CA THR A 91 2.95 10.91 -1.86
C THR A 91 1.55 11.30 -2.37
N TYR A 92 0.61 10.37 -2.31
CA TYR A 92 -0.77 10.63 -2.74
C TYR A 92 -1.52 11.57 -1.79
N LEU A 93 -1.25 11.52 -0.50
CA LEU A 93 -1.80 12.50 0.45
C LEU A 93 -1.34 13.92 0.12
N ASN A 94 -0.07 14.08 -0.23
CA ASN A 94 0.45 15.37 -0.65
C ASN A 94 -0.18 15.83 -1.97
N GLU A 95 -0.34 14.90 -2.93
CA GLU A 95 -0.98 15.17 -4.22
C GLU A 95 -2.44 15.62 -4.05
N THR A 96 -3.16 15.03 -3.12
CA THR A 96 -4.59 15.34 -2.87
C THR A 96 -4.79 16.43 -1.81
N HIS A 97 -3.72 17.08 -1.37
CA HIS A 97 -3.77 18.12 -0.32
C HIS A 97 -4.45 17.62 0.98
N GLY A 98 -4.14 16.39 1.37
CA GLY A 98 -4.64 15.80 2.61
C GLY A 98 -5.97 15.08 2.51
N ASP A 99 -6.55 14.94 1.32
CA ASP A 99 -7.77 14.16 1.13
C ASP A 99 -7.44 12.66 1.21
N LEU A 100 -7.63 12.09 2.39
CA LEU A 100 -7.24 10.70 2.69
C LEU A 100 -7.93 9.68 1.78
N LEU A 101 -9.25 9.81 1.58
CA LEU A 101 -9.98 8.82 0.78
C LEU A 101 -9.55 8.87 -0.68
N ARG A 102 -9.32 10.04 -1.25
CA ARG A 102 -8.80 10.15 -2.61
C ARG A 102 -7.37 9.62 -2.72
N ALA A 103 -6.54 9.86 -1.73
CA ALA A 103 -5.19 9.32 -1.70
C ALA A 103 -5.21 7.78 -1.65
N VAL A 104 -6.07 7.20 -0.83
CA VAL A 104 -6.31 5.76 -0.78
C VAL A 104 -6.77 5.23 -2.14
N GLY A 105 -7.73 5.92 -2.76
CA GLY A 105 -8.20 5.55 -4.10
C GLY A 105 -7.08 5.58 -5.13
N ASN A 106 -6.20 6.58 -5.08
CA ASN A 106 -5.05 6.72 -5.96
C ASN A 106 -4.04 5.58 -5.82
N TYR A 107 -3.99 4.94 -4.67
CA TYR A 107 -3.16 3.73 -4.48
C TYR A 107 -3.49 2.66 -5.53
N HIS A 108 -4.75 2.56 -5.91
CA HIS A 108 -5.21 1.65 -6.95
C HIS A 108 -5.23 2.32 -8.33
N SER A 109 -5.86 3.50 -8.45
CA SER A 109 -6.02 4.16 -9.76
C SER A 109 -6.41 5.63 -9.58
N HIS A 110 -5.94 6.49 -10.50
CA HIS A 110 -6.40 7.87 -10.62
C HIS A 110 -7.69 7.99 -11.42
N THR A 111 -8.11 6.94 -12.12
CA THR A 111 -9.39 6.92 -12.86
C THR A 111 -10.56 7.08 -11.87
N PRO A 112 -11.43 8.09 -12.02
CA PRO A 112 -12.42 8.40 -10.99
C PRO A 112 -13.30 7.23 -10.56
N ALA A 113 -13.82 6.44 -11.49
CA ALA A 113 -14.69 5.31 -11.16
C ALA A 113 -13.93 4.20 -10.42
N LEU A 114 -12.71 3.90 -10.84
CA LEU A 114 -11.87 2.88 -10.18
C LEU A 114 -11.39 3.36 -8.83
N ASN A 115 -11.07 4.64 -8.71
CA ASN A 115 -10.68 5.27 -7.45
C ASN A 115 -11.83 5.18 -6.43
N ALA A 116 -13.04 5.57 -6.83
CA ALA A 116 -14.21 5.55 -5.95
C ALA A 116 -14.57 4.13 -5.50
N ASP A 117 -14.51 3.16 -6.39
CA ASP A 117 -14.74 1.76 -6.06
C ASP A 117 -13.73 1.25 -5.03
N TYR A 118 -12.47 1.56 -5.25
CA TYR A 118 -11.40 1.16 -4.31
C TYR A 118 -11.60 1.80 -2.93
N GLN A 119 -11.97 3.07 -2.87
CA GLN A 119 -12.31 3.74 -1.60
C GLN A 119 -13.38 2.96 -0.84
N SER A 120 -14.44 2.55 -1.52
CA SER A 120 -15.54 1.79 -0.91
C SER A 120 -15.06 0.46 -0.36
N ARG A 121 -14.21 -0.25 -1.09
CA ARG A 121 -13.66 -1.54 -0.64
C ARG A 121 -12.76 -1.38 0.58
N VAL A 122 -11.92 -0.34 0.60
CA VAL A 122 -11.04 -0.08 1.75
C VAL A 122 -11.85 0.35 2.97
N LEU A 123 -12.88 1.17 2.81
CA LEU A 123 -13.77 1.53 3.90
C LEU A 123 -14.49 0.31 4.48
N ALA A 124 -14.97 -0.59 3.64
CA ALA A 124 -15.59 -1.83 4.10
C ALA A 124 -14.60 -2.70 4.88
N ALA A 125 -13.36 -2.81 4.40
CA ALA A 125 -12.31 -3.54 5.10
C ALA A 125 -11.99 -2.91 6.46
N ALA A 126 -11.91 -1.59 6.54
CA ALA A 126 -11.66 -0.88 7.80
C ALA A 126 -12.77 -1.15 8.82
N ARG A 127 -14.02 -1.11 8.38
CA ARG A 127 -15.16 -1.41 9.27
C ARG A 127 -15.10 -2.85 9.78
N ALA A 128 -14.74 -3.81 8.92
CA ALA A 128 -14.64 -5.21 9.30
C ALA A 128 -13.47 -5.45 10.29
N LEU A 129 -12.32 -4.84 10.05
CA LEU A 129 -11.13 -5.05 10.87
C LEU A 129 -11.21 -4.36 12.23
N PHE A 130 -11.84 -3.19 12.30
CA PHE A 130 -11.82 -2.32 13.47
C PHE A 130 -13.20 -2.16 14.10
N ARG A 131 -14.12 -3.08 13.82
CA ARG A 131 -15.43 -3.12 14.47
C ARG A 131 -15.24 -3.40 15.96
N ARG A 132 -15.88 -2.60 16.81
CA ARG A 132 -15.88 -2.89 18.23
C ARG A 132 -16.70 -4.14 18.50
N ALA A 133 -16.14 -5.06 19.31
CA ALA A 133 -16.87 -6.20 19.82
C ALA A 133 -17.97 -5.70 20.79
N GLY A 134 -19.16 -6.18 20.60
CA GLY A 134 -20.29 -5.87 21.48
C GLY A 134 -21.18 -4.76 21.03
#